data_8d6ee36b1f3b17649e904d561bdc973e
#
_entry.id   8d6ee36b1f3b17649e904d561bdc973e
#
_cell.length_a   1.000
_cell.length_b   1.000
_cell.length_c   1.000
_cell.angle_alpha   90.00
_cell.angle_beta   90.00
_cell.angle_gamma   90.00
#
_symmetry.space_group_name_H-M   'P 1'
#
loop_
_entity.id
_entity.type
_entity.pdbx_description
1 polymer ?
#
loop_
_entity_poly.entity_id
_entity_poly.type
_entity_poly.pdbx_seq_one_letter_code
_entity_poly.pdbx_strand_id
1 'polypeptide(L)'
;MFNQFIKIKNTWNNYGFEIILVLCILFILIYGFFRKLTSKIGSWSKSNFISYNNYKNSRKIVPLDEKNDSKGEIETRRVLESIFRQSFKKARPDFLLNPVTGNKHALELDCYNPKLKIAAEYNGEQHYKYIPFFHRNKDSFLNQKYRDDMKYRICKQKGIDLIIIPYTVKIENIYSYIYDQLIYMGYKM
;
A
#
# COMPACT_ATOMS: atom_id res chain seq x y z
N MET A 1 23.11 -34.09 38.79
CA MET A 1 22.88 -34.56 37.43
C MET A 1 22.19 -35.94 37.38
N PHE A 2 22.67 -36.96 38.11
CA PHE A 2 22.11 -38.32 38.12
C PHE A 2 20.64 -38.39 38.57
N ASN A 3 20.24 -37.68 39.61
CA ASN A 3 18.83 -37.65 40.12
C ASN A 3 17.83 -37.00 39.13
N GLN A 4 18.25 -36.08 38.31
CA GLN A 4 17.37 -35.51 37.25
C GLN A 4 17.09 -36.52 36.14
N PHE A 5 18.10 -37.30 35.75
CA PHE A 5 17.93 -38.38 34.75
C PHE A 5 16.95 -39.46 35.21
N ILE A 6 17.03 -39.88 36.46
CA ILE A 6 16.09 -40.87 37.01
C ILE A 6 14.66 -40.32 37.04
N LYS A 7 14.50 -39.05 37.41
CA LYS A 7 13.17 -38.41 37.44
C LYS A 7 12.55 -38.30 36.03
N ILE A 8 13.34 -37.92 35.02
CA ILE A 8 12.91 -37.86 33.62
C ILE A 8 12.52 -39.27 33.10
N LYS A 9 13.31 -40.29 33.39
CA LYS A 9 13.07 -41.67 33.00
C LYS A 9 11.77 -42.23 33.61
N ASN A 10 11.51 -41.93 34.90
CA ASN A 10 10.29 -42.35 35.57
C ASN A 10 9.05 -41.61 35.04
N THR A 11 9.16 -40.33 34.75
CA THR A 11 8.08 -39.56 34.15
C THR A 11 7.75 -40.09 32.75
N TRP A 12 8.78 -40.42 31.93
CA TRP A 12 8.59 -41.00 30.61
C TRP A 12 7.92 -42.38 30.66
N ASN A 13 8.30 -43.24 31.59
CA ASN A 13 7.69 -44.58 31.74
C ASN A 13 6.21 -44.50 32.19
N ASN A 14 5.86 -43.48 32.98
CA ASN A 14 4.48 -43.34 33.49
C ASN A 14 3.55 -42.57 32.57
N TYR A 15 4.07 -41.59 31.85
CA TYR A 15 3.25 -40.64 31.03
C TYR A 15 3.72 -40.48 29.59
N GLY A 16 4.68 -41.31 29.14
CA GLY A 16 5.27 -41.15 27.79
C GLY A 16 4.24 -41.22 26.67
N PHE A 17 3.26 -42.08 26.80
CA PHE A 17 2.18 -42.20 25.80
C PHE A 17 1.30 -40.94 25.75
N GLU A 18 0.93 -40.39 26.88
CA GLU A 18 0.11 -39.19 27.00
C GLU A 18 0.85 -37.96 26.48
N ILE A 19 2.16 -37.85 26.78
CA ILE A 19 3.02 -36.77 26.26
C ILE A 19 3.09 -36.83 24.74
N ILE A 20 3.29 -38.00 24.15
CA ILE A 20 3.30 -38.18 22.67
C ILE A 20 1.96 -37.81 22.09
N LEU A 21 0.86 -38.22 22.69
CA LEU A 21 -0.48 -37.91 22.23
C LEU A 21 -0.76 -36.39 22.21
N VAL A 22 -0.38 -35.70 23.26
CA VAL A 22 -0.50 -34.22 23.36
C VAL A 22 0.35 -33.54 22.28
N LEU A 23 1.59 -33.99 22.08
CA LEU A 23 2.47 -33.46 21.04
C LEU A 23 1.90 -33.69 19.62
N CYS A 24 1.32 -34.87 19.37
CA CYS A 24 0.66 -35.15 18.09
C CYS A 24 -0.56 -34.25 17.86
N ILE A 25 -1.37 -34.01 18.87
CA ILE A 25 -2.52 -33.10 18.79
C ILE A 25 -2.05 -31.67 18.50
N LEU A 26 -1.03 -31.19 19.23
CA LEU A 26 -0.45 -29.87 18.99
C LEU A 26 0.11 -29.74 17.57
N PHE A 27 0.81 -30.77 17.09
CA PHE A 27 1.33 -30.79 15.72
C PHE A 27 0.21 -30.70 14.67
N ILE A 28 -0.89 -31.45 14.86
CA ILE A 28 -2.05 -31.43 13.96
C ILE A 28 -2.71 -30.03 13.96
N LEU A 29 -2.85 -29.40 15.12
CA LEU A 29 -3.42 -28.06 15.25
C LEU A 29 -2.54 -27.02 14.56
N ILE A 30 -1.23 -27.07 14.80
CA ILE A 30 -0.25 -26.18 14.16
C ILE A 30 -0.24 -26.39 12.65
N TYR A 31 -0.21 -27.64 12.17
CA TYR A 31 -0.25 -27.96 10.75
C TYR A 31 -1.55 -27.46 10.09
N GLY A 32 -2.70 -27.68 10.75
CA GLY A 32 -4.00 -27.18 10.28
C GLY A 32 -4.04 -25.66 10.20
N PHE A 33 -3.47 -24.97 11.17
CA PHE A 33 -3.33 -23.51 11.17
C PHE A 33 -2.47 -23.02 9.98
N PHE A 34 -1.28 -23.60 9.79
CA PHE A 34 -0.39 -23.24 8.68
C PHE A 34 -1.02 -23.57 7.32
N ARG A 35 -1.71 -24.70 7.17
CA ARG A 35 -2.42 -25.05 5.94
C ARG A 35 -3.53 -24.05 5.61
N LYS A 36 -4.28 -23.59 6.62
CA LYS A 36 -5.31 -22.56 6.45
C LYS A 36 -4.70 -21.20 6.06
N LEU A 37 -3.55 -20.87 6.65
CA LEU A 37 -2.81 -19.65 6.34
C LEU A 37 -2.27 -19.67 4.88
N THR A 38 -1.63 -20.77 4.48
CA THR A 38 -1.08 -20.92 3.12
C THR A 38 -2.16 -21.00 2.06
N SER A 39 -3.33 -21.59 2.34
CA SER A 39 -4.47 -21.59 1.43
C SER A 39 -5.05 -20.19 1.22
N LYS A 40 -5.12 -19.37 2.27
CA LYS A 40 -5.50 -17.96 2.17
C LYS A 40 -4.51 -17.16 1.31
N ILE A 41 -3.21 -17.34 1.54
CA ILE A 41 -2.14 -16.66 0.79
C ILE A 41 -2.15 -17.10 -0.68
N GLY A 42 -2.31 -18.40 -0.96
CA GLY A 42 -2.37 -18.93 -2.32
C GLY A 42 -3.61 -18.49 -3.11
N SER A 43 -4.79 -18.41 -2.46
CA SER A 43 -6.00 -17.87 -3.05
C SER A 43 -5.87 -16.37 -3.34
N TRP A 44 -5.27 -15.62 -2.43
CA TRP A 44 -5.01 -14.19 -2.58
C TRP A 44 -4.06 -13.92 -3.76
N SER A 45 -2.97 -14.67 -3.89
CA SER A 45 -2.02 -14.56 -5.01
C SER A 45 -2.68 -14.87 -6.37
N LYS A 46 -3.54 -15.88 -6.46
CA LYS A 46 -4.27 -16.23 -7.71
C LYS A 46 -5.27 -15.15 -8.11
N SER A 47 -6.03 -14.59 -7.16
CA SER A 47 -7.01 -13.54 -7.48
C SER A 47 -6.31 -12.27 -7.95
N ASN A 48 -5.19 -11.89 -7.34
CA ASN A 48 -4.39 -10.74 -7.75
C ASN A 48 -3.77 -10.93 -9.13
N PHE A 49 -3.29 -12.15 -9.44
CA PHE A 49 -2.73 -12.46 -10.75
C PHE A 49 -3.80 -12.40 -11.85
N ILE A 50 -5.01 -12.91 -11.61
CA ILE A 50 -6.14 -12.83 -12.55
C ILE A 50 -6.57 -11.37 -12.73
N SER A 51 -6.69 -10.60 -11.65
CA SER A 51 -7.05 -9.19 -11.70
C SER A 51 -5.98 -8.36 -12.44
N TYR A 52 -4.70 -8.62 -12.19
CA TYR A 52 -3.59 -7.98 -12.90
C TYR A 52 -3.58 -8.33 -14.39
N ASN A 53 -3.82 -9.58 -14.79
CA ASN A 53 -3.89 -9.97 -16.20
C ASN A 53 -5.10 -9.36 -16.91
N ASN A 54 -6.26 -9.29 -16.24
CA ASN A 54 -7.42 -8.60 -16.76
C ASN A 54 -7.15 -7.10 -16.95
N TYR A 55 -6.45 -6.46 -15.99
CA TYR A 55 -5.98 -5.09 -16.11
C TYR A 55 -5.00 -4.92 -17.27
N LYS A 56 -4.01 -5.80 -17.42
CA LYS A 56 -3.03 -5.75 -18.52
C LYS A 56 -3.69 -5.91 -19.89
N ASN A 57 -4.71 -6.75 -20.00
CA ASN A 57 -5.44 -6.99 -21.25
C ASN A 57 -6.48 -5.89 -21.57
N SER A 58 -6.96 -5.15 -20.55
CA SER A 58 -7.90 -4.04 -20.71
C SER A 58 -7.22 -2.71 -21.09
N ARG A 59 -5.96 -2.73 -21.51
CA ARG A 59 -5.20 -1.56 -21.97
C ARG A 59 -5.80 -0.86 -23.18
N LYS A 60 -7.03 -0.39 -23.06
CA LYS A 60 -7.53 0.68 -23.92
C LYS A 60 -6.86 1.98 -23.50
N ILE A 61 -6.20 2.59 -24.45
CA ILE A 61 -5.54 3.89 -24.38
C ILE A 61 -6.48 4.87 -23.70
N VAL A 62 -6.19 5.23 -22.44
CA VAL A 62 -6.82 6.39 -21.81
C VAL A 62 -6.30 7.61 -22.56
N PRO A 63 -7.17 8.51 -23.04
CA PRO A 63 -6.70 9.73 -23.68
C PRO A 63 -5.76 10.49 -22.75
N LEU A 64 -4.59 10.84 -23.25
CA LEU A 64 -3.61 11.69 -22.60
C LEU A 64 -4.14 13.13 -22.54
N ASP A 65 -5.01 13.42 -21.58
CA ASP A 65 -5.60 14.76 -21.44
C ASP A 65 -4.68 15.74 -20.68
N GLU A 66 -3.53 15.27 -20.18
CA GLU A 66 -2.59 16.12 -19.45
C GLU A 66 -1.17 15.98 -20.00
N LYS A 67 -0.81 16.91 -20.88
CA LYS A 67 0.50 17.00 -21.55
C LYS A 67 1.74 17.00 -20.64
N ASN A 68 1.56 17.10 -19.32
CA ASN A 68 2.65 17.29 -18.35
C ASN A 68 2.73 16.20 -17.27
N ASP A 69 1.93 15.14 -17.34
CA ASP A 69 1.96 14.08 -16.34
C ASP A 69 3.16 13.15 -16.54
N SER A 70 3.80 12.77 -15.46
CA SER A 70 4.85 11.75 -15.47
C SER A 70 4.24 10.36 -15.79
N LYS A 71 5.09 9.44 -16.27
CA LYS A 71 4.66 8.05 -16.52
C LYS A 71 4.08 7.38 -15.28
N GLY A 72 4.60 7.71 -14.10
CA GLY A 72 4.10 7.19 -12.83
C GLY A 72 2.71 7.72 -12.47
N GLU A 73 2.45 9.03 -12.68
CA GLU A 73 1.13 9.64 -12.48
C GLU A 73 0.09 9.04 -13.43
N ILE A 74 0.42 8.91 -14.71
CA ILE A 74 -0.44 8.29 -15.73
C ILE A 74 -0.81 6.86 -15.33
N GLU A 75 0.17 6.05 -14.92
CA GLU A 75 -0.07 4.67 -14.52
C GLU A 75 -0.88 4.58 -13.22
N THR A 76 -0.59 5.44 -12.25
CA THR A 76 -1.35 5.53 -10.99
C THR A 76 -2.83 5.82 -11.26
N ARG A 77 -3.12 6.81 -12.10
CA ARG A 77 -4.50 7.15 -12.51
C ARG A 77 -5.19 5.98 -13.19
N ARG A 78 -4.52 5.37 -14.15
CA ARG A 78 -5.05 4.23 -14.90
C ARG A 78 -5.38 3.05 -13.99
N VAL A 79 -4.53 2.75 -13.01
CA VAL A 79 -4.76 1.69 -12.02
C VAL A 79 -6.00 1.99 -11.18
N LEU A 80 -6.09 3.18 -10.61
CA LEU A 80 -7.24 3.58 -9.79
C LEU A 80 -8.55 3.52 -10.57
N GLU A 81 -8.56 4.06 -11.80
CA GLU A 81 -9.74 4.02 -12.67
C GLU A 81 -10.14 2.60 -13.07
N SER A 82 -9.16 1.71 -13.25
CA SER A 82 -9.44 0.29 -13.53
C SER A 82 -10.05 -0.43 -12.36
N ILE A 83 -9.61 -0.12 -11.14
CA ILE A 83 -10.09 -0.71 -9.89
C ILE A 83 -11.50 -0.23 -9.55
N PHE A 84 -11.68 1.09 -9.51
CA PHE A 84 -12.92 1.71 -9.00
C PHE A 84 -13.98 1.95 -10.09
N ARG A 85 -13.63 1.81 -11.36
CA ARG A 85 -14.51 2.13 -12.50
C ARG A 85 -15.06 3.56 -12.45
N GLN A 86 -14.31 4.47 -11.89
CA GLN A 86 -14.60 5.89 -11.76
C GLN A 86 -13.39 6.73 -12.15
N SER A 87 -13.64 7.94 -12.62
CA SER A 87 -12.57 8.85 -13.04
C SER A 87 -11.83 9.44 -11.84
N PHE A 88 -10.51 9.52 -11.97
CA PHE A 88 -9.61 10.20 -11.06
C PHE A 88 -8.90 11.32 -11.79
N LYS A 89 -9.12 12.55 -11.35
CA LYS A 89 -8.57 13.74 -12.02
C LYS A 89 -7.51 14.41 -11.14
N LYS A 90 -6.57 15.08 -11.78
CA LYS A 90 -5.70 16.04 -11.11
C LYS A 90 -6.58 17.18 -10.55
N ALA A 91 -6.40 17.54 -9.30
CA ALA A 91 -7.28 18.50 -8.64
C ALA A 91 -6.54 19.35 -7.61
N ARG A 92 -7.04 20.58 -7.43
CA ARG A 92 -6.65 21.51 -6.36
C ARG A 92 -7.88 21.84 -5.52
N PRO A 93 -8.28 20.94 -4.61
CA PRO A 93 -9.49 21.14 -3.83
C PRO A 93 -9.35 22.35 -2.88
N ASP A 94 -10.43 23.08 -2.68
CA ASP A 94 -10.44 24.27 -1.81
C ASP A 94 -10.04 23.99 -0.36
N PHE A 95 -10.25 22.77 0.11
CA PHE A 95 -9.83 22.38 1.46
C PHE A 95 -8.31 22.17 1.57
N LEU A 96 -7.58 22.03 0.46
CA LEU A 96 -6.14 21.74 0.44
C LEU A 96 -5.33 23.03 0.25
N LEU A 97 -5.60 24.00 1.11
CA LEU A 97 -4.93 25.30 1.07
C LEU A 97 -3.49 25.19 1.51
N ASN A 98 -2.62 25.93 0.83
CA ASN A 98 -1.25 26.09 1.27
C ASN A 98 -1.20 27.11 2.42
N PRO A 99 -0.89 26.73 3.66
CA PRO A 99 -0.91 27.64 4.80
C PRO A 99 0.16 28.72 4.72
N VAL A 100 1.21 28.54 3.93
CA VAL A 100 2.30 29.52 3.76
C VAL A 100 1.93 30.60 2.75
N THR A 101 1.26 30.24 1.66
CA THR A 101 0.95 31.17 0.55
C THR A 101 -0.52 31.59 0.51
N GLY A 102 -1.35 31.03 1.38
CA GLY A 102 -2.80 31.25 1.38
C GLY A 102 -3.50 30.67 0.15
N ASN A 103 -4.72 31.16 -0.12
CA ASN A 103 -5.61 30.61 -1.17
C ASN A 103 -5.06 30.72 -2.61
N LYS A 104 -4.00 31.51 -2.85
CA LYS A 104 -3.49 31.74 -4.21
C LYS A 104 -2.82 30.50 -4.83
N HIS A 105 -2.42 29.52 -4.02
CA HIS A 105 -1.72 28.33 -4.46
C HIS A 105 -2.16 27.09 -3.64
N ALA A 106 -3.41 26.67 -3.85
CA ALA A 106 -3.89 25.40 -3.30
C ALA A 106 -2.97 24.25 -3.71
N LEU A 107 -2.71 23.33 -2.78
CA LEU A 107 -1.89 22.15 -3.06
C LEU A 107 -2.65 21.23 -4.03
N GLU A 108 -1.90 20.59 -4.93
CA GLU A 108 -2.45 19.72 -5.97
C GLU A 108 -2.37 18.26 -5.53
N LEU A 109 -3.40 17.50 -5.90
CA LEU A 109 -3.44 16.04 -5.86
C LEU A 109 -3.37 15.52 -7.30
N ASP A 110 -2.46 14.57 -7.60
CA ASP A 110 -2.27 14.04 -8.95
C ASP A 110 -3.48 13.23 -9.41
N CYS A 111 -4.08 12.47 -8.50
CA CYS A 111 -5.27 11.69 -8.74
C CYS A 111 -6.25 11.88 -7.57
N TYR A 112 -7.46 12.36 -7.83
CA TYR A 112 -8.47 12.58 -6.80
C TYR A 112 -9.86 12.21 -7.28
N ASN A 113 -10.60 11.47 -6.46
CA ASN A 113 -12.03 11.23 -6.64
C ASN A 113 -12.79 11.67 -5.38
N PRO A 114 -13.56 12.78 -5.43
CA PRO A 114 -14.25 13.32 -4.28
C PRO A 114 -15.42 12.45 -3.79
N LYS A 115 -16.03 11.65 -4.67
CA LYS A 115 -17.14 10.75 -4.30
C LYS A 115 -16.66 9.58 -3.46
N LEU A 116 -15.53 9.00 -3.83
CA LEU A 116 -14.90 7.90 -3.12
C LEU A 116 -14.07 8.38 -1.92
N LYS A 117 -13.72 9.66 -1.86
CA LYS A 117 -12.76 10.23 -0.90
C LYS A 117 -11.40 9.53 -0.95
N ILE A 118 -10.94 9.21 -2.16
CA ILE A 118 -9.65 8.59 -2.41
C ILE A 118 -8.81 9.54 -3.25
N ALA A 119 -7.54 9.68 -2.85
CA ALA A 119 -6.52 10.38 -3.62
C ALA A 119 -5.26 9.53 -3.74
N ALA A 120 -4.45 9.78 -4.77
CA ALA A 120 -3.13 9.19 -4.89
C ALA A 120 -2.14 10.18 -5.51
N GLU A 121 -0.86 10.01 -5.14
CA GLU A 121 0.28 10.78 -5.65
C GLU A 121 1.43 9.84 -6.00
N TYR A 122 2.07 10.11 -7.13
CA TYR A 122 3.32 9.44 -7.50
C TYR A 122 4.49 10.37 -7.21
N ASN A 123 5.19 10.10 -6.12
CA ASN A 123 6.29 10.93 -5.66
C ASN A 123 7.61 10.53 -6.32
N GLY A 124 8.14 11.40 -7.18
CA GLY A 124 9.47 11.28 -7.76
C GLY A 124 10.60 11.35 -6.70
N GLU A 125 11.82 11.06 -7.13
CA GLU A 125 13.00 11.05 -6.25
C GLU A 125 13.22 12.38 -5.50
N GLN A 126 12.84 13.51 -6.14
CA GLN A 126 12.94 14.85 -5.57
C GLN A 126 12.12 15.06 -4.29
N HIS A 127 11.10 14.23 -4.03
CA HIS A 127 10.35 14.27 -2.77
C HIS A 127 11.11 13.65 -1.59
N TYR A 128 12.14 12.84 -1.87
CA TYR A 128 12.88 12.09 -0.85
C TYR A 128 14.31 12.60 -0.63
N LYS A 129 14.92 13.19 -1.68
CA LYS A 129 16.29 13.63 -1.67
C LYS A 129 16.41 15.05 -2.21
N TYR A 130 17.35 15.80 -1.67
CA TYR A 130 17.75 17.06 -2.28
C TYR A 130 18.45 16.79 -3.62
N ILE A 131 17.87 17.30 -4.71
CA ILE A 131 18.40 17.20 -6.06
C ILE A 131 18.54 18.63 -6.61
N PRO A 132 19.75 19.14 -6.88
CA PRO A 132 19.98 20.52 -7.33
C PRO A 132 19.20 20.89 -8.59
N PHE A 133 18.94 19.92 -9.48
CA PHE A 133 18.15 20.14 -10.69
C PHE A 133 16.69 20.52 -10.40
N PHE A 134 16.08 19.96 -9.36
CA PHE A 134 14.68 20.23 -8.98
C PHE A 134 14.56 21.28 -7.87
N HIS A 135 15.60 21.43 -7.06
CA HIS A 135 15.57 22.31 -5.90
C HIS A 135 16.61 23.42 -6.04
N ARG A 136 16.14 24.64 -6.10
CA ARG A 136 17.03 25.82 -6.17
C ARG A 136 18.03 25.86 -5.00
N ASN A 137 17.58 25.43 -3.81
CA ASN A 137 18.37 25.36 -2.57
C ASN A 137 17.75 24.31 -1.62
N LYS A 138 18.41 24.08 -0.47
CA LYS A 138 17.93 23.15 0.55
C LYS A 138 16.58 23.57 1.14
N ASP A 139 16.31 24.86 1.25
CA ASP A 139 15.04 25.38 1.78
C ASP A 139 13.88 25.04 0.85
N SER A 140 14.10 25.06 -0.45
CA SER A 140 13.09 24.60 -1.44
C SER A 140 12.72 23.13 -1.26
N PHE A 141 13.70 22.29 -0.95
CA PHE A 141 13.48 20.88 -0.62
C PHE A 141 12.70 20.72 0.69
N LEU A 142 13.09 21.45 1.75
CA LEU A 142 12.37 21.40 3.01
C LEU A 142 10.92 21.90 2.88
N ASN A 143 10.71 22.95 2.10
CA ASN A 143 9.38 23.46 1.78
C ASN A 143 8.53 22.43 1.00
N GLN A 144 9.15 21.64 0.12
CA GLN A 144 8.46 20.54 -0.57
C GLN A 144 8.02 19.47 0.42
N LYS A 145 8.94 19.00 1.28
CA LYS A 145 8.61 18.03 2.34
C LYS A 145 7.49 18.53 3.26
N TYR A 146 7.52 19.80 3.64
CA TYR A 146 6.48 20.40 4.45
C TYR A 146 5.12 20.36 3.74
N ARG A 147 5.06 20.69 2.44
CA ARG A 147 3.83 20.62 1.65
C ARG A 147 3.30 19.19 1.55
N ASP A 148 4.17 18.21 1.36
CA ASP A 148 3.79 16.79 1.27
C ASP A 148 3.19 16.30 2.60
N ASP A 149 3.82 16.64 3.75
CA ASP A 149 3.28 16.35 5.08
C ASP A 149 1.93 17.03 5.33
N MET A 150 1.79 18.30 4.93
CA MET A 150 0.54 19.04 5.02
C MET A 150 -0.57 18.40 4.20
N LYS A 151 -0.31 17.97 2.96
CA LYS A 151 -1.27 17.24 2.12
C LYS A 151 -1.78 15.99 2.84
N TYR A 152 -0.86 15.19 3.36
CA TYR A 152 -1.21 13.98 4.09
C TYR A 152 -2.11 14.26 5.31
N ARG A 153 -1.72 15.22 6.15
CA ARG A 153 -2.48 15.58 7.37
C ARG A 153 -3.87 16.11 7.04
N ILE A 154 -3.98 17.01 6.06
CA ILE A 154 -5.26 17.61 5.67
C ILE A 154 -6.17 16.54 5.06
N CYS A 155 -5.67 15.69 4.16
CA CYS A 155 -6.45 14.58 3.62
C CYS A 155 -6.98 13.68 4.73
N LYS A 156 -6.12 13.29 5.68
CA LYS A 156 -6.52 12.46 6.83
C LYS A 156 -7.60 13.13 7.69
N GLN A 157 -7.48 14.44 7.98
CA GLN A 157 -8.48 15.20 8.74
C GLN A 157 -9.83 15.29 8.01
N LYS A 158 -9.82 15.29 6.68
CA LYS A 158 -11.03 15.33 5.83
C LYS A 158 -11.60 13.94 5.54
N GLY A 159 -11.00 12.89 6.09
CA GLY A 159 -11.41 11.51 5.83
C GLY A 159 -11.19 11.09 4.38
N ILE A 160 -10.09 11.58 3.78
CA ILE A 160 -9.66 11.22 2.43
C ILE A 160 -8.47 10.29 2.55
N ASP A 161 -8.57 9.11 1.97
CA ASP A 161 -7.51 8.13 1.90
C ASP A 161 -6.50 8.53 0.82
N LEU A 162 -5.32 8.98 1.25
CA LEU A 162 -4.24 9.39 0.35
C LEU A 162 -3.21 8.27 0.23
N ILE A 163 -3.09 7.71 -0.97
CA ILE A 163 -2.08 6.71 -1.33
C ILE A 163 -0.87 7.42 -1.93
N ILE A 164 0.29 7.27 -1.30
CA ILE A 164 1.56 7.82 -1.80
C ILE A 164 2.38 6.70 -2.41
N ILE A 165 2.67 6.80 -3.71
CA ILE A 165 3.47 5.83 -4.45
C ILE A 165 4.89 6.41 -4.62
N PRO A 166 5.92 5.85 -3.96
CA PRO A 166 7.28 6.34 -4.09
C PRO A 166 7.90 5.91 -5.42
N TYR A 167 8.84 6.71 -5.94
CA TYR A 167 9.57 6.44 -7.19
C TYR A 167 10.31 5.09 -7.21
N THR A 168 10.57 4.50 -6.04
CA THR A 168 11.17 3.17 -5.91
C THR A 168 10.24 2.05 -6.35
N VAL A 169 8.93 2.31 -6.42
CA VAL A 169 7.95 1.39 -6.99
C VAL A 169 8.03 1.50 -8.51
N LYS A 170 8.47 0.43 -9.16
CA LYS A 170 8.53 0.36 -10.61
C LYS A 170 7.12 0.48 -11.22
N ILE A 171 7.03 1.05 -12.42
CA ILE A 171 5.74 1.30 -13.10
C ILE A 171 4.91 0.03 -13.23
N GLU A 172 5.54 -1.09 -13.56
CA GLU A 172 4.89 -2.40 -13.66
C GLU A 172 4.30 -2.91 -12.35
N ASN A 173 4.78 -2.41 -11.21
CA ASN A 173 4.36 -2.82 -9.86
C ASN A 173 3.37 -1.85 -9.21
N ILE A 174 3.00 -0.74 -9.88
CA ILE A 174 2.07 0.26 -9.31
C ILE A 174 0.71 -0.38 -9.00
N TYR A 175 0.23 -1.29 -9.85
CA TYR A 175 -1.03 -1.99 -9.62
C TYR A 175 -1.02 -2.79 -8.30
N SER A 176 -0.02 -3.65 -8.12
CA SER A 176 0.09 -4.46 -6.90
C SER A 176 0.28 -3.59 -5.66
N TYR A 177 1.09 -2.54 -5.77
CA TYR A 177 1.32 -1.60 -4.67
C TYR A 177 0.02 -0.90 -4.24
N ILE A 178 -0.73 -0.32 -5.17
CA ILE A 178 -2.01 0.34 -4.87
C ILE A 178 -3.02 -0.65 -4.29
N TYR A 179 -3.10 -1.85 -4.87
CA TYR A 179 -3.99 -2.90 -4.38
C TYR A 179 -3.70 -3.26 -2.91
N ASP A 180 -2.42 -3.47 -2.57
CA ASP A 180 -1.99 -3.78 -1.21
C ASP A 180 -2.30 -2.63 -0.23
N GLN A 181 -2.10 -1.37 -0.65
CA GLN A 181 -2.45 -0.21 0.15
C GLN A 181 -3.96 -0.12 0.42
N LEU A 182 -4.79 -0.38 -0.58
CA LEU A 182 -6.24 -0.39 -0.43
C LEU A 182 -6.72 -1.49 0.53
N ILE A 183 -6.16 -2.70 0.44
CA ILE A 183 -6.45 -3.77 1.41
C ILE A 183 -6.03 -3.36 2.82
N TYR A 184 -4.84 -2.76 2.98
CA TYR A 184 -4.36 -2.27 4.28
C TYR A 184 -5.29 -1.20 4.87
N MET A 185 -5.88 -0.34 4.03
CA MET A 185 -6.86 0.67 4.42
C MET A 185 -8.26 0.10 4.70
N GLY A 186 -8.47 -1.22 4.48
CA GLY A 186 -9.74 -1.90 4.79
C GLY A 186 -10.72 -2.01 3.62
N TYR A 187 -10.32 -1.66 2.40
CA TYR A 187 -11.16 -1.83 1.22
C TYR A 187 -11.33 -3.33 0.90
N LYS A 188 -12.57 -3.73 0.67
CA LYS A 188 -12.89 -5.09 0.16
C LYS A 188 -12.80 -5.06 -1.36
N MET A 189 -11.83 -5.75 -1.90
CA MET A 189 -11.51 -5.78 -3.34
C MET A 189 -12.02 -7.06 -3.98
#